data_2318c7bc5563ca304f9b51c81fdc1eb2
#
_entry.id   2318c7bc5563ca304f9b51c81fdc1eb2
#
_cell.length_a   1.000
_cell.length_b   1.000
_cell.length_c   1.000
_cell.angle_alpha   90.00
_cell.angle_beta   90.00
_cell.angle_gamma   90.00
#
_symmetry.space_group_name_H-M   'P 1'
#
loop_
_entity.id
_entity.type
_entity.pdbx_description
1 polymer ?
#
loop_
_entity_poly.entity_id
_entity_poly.type
_entity_poly.pdbx_seq_one_letter_code
_entity_poly.pdbx_strand_id
1 'polypeptide(L)'
;GQDTIRKYTIKRLEKFKAKNDYGTEYKSVLCVISEYLYVQDLSEDIFSFEKMLAEISDKIIIVAESPGTFCELGAFVMDEQCRNKTIVINEDKEEYKNSFITKGPVKMLENRDEQSVILHNGLEWLKFSSVYDDLINKVANETLKIHINNDSKQIHLKSLIYELANIIEIFQPLEFFEIEKLYKKIKDFDNYEILNTEGHKIRSIKKVLVLMERIGLVKKDKGYYIINKKISCYNIMFTISRKEFNDVRIKYINRMDKYQPQRMEIL
;
A
#
# COMPACT_ATOMS: atom_id res chain seq x y z
N GLY A 1 7.06 -26.23 3.62
CA GLY A 1 8.07 -25.25 3.24
C GLY A 1 8.57 -24.52 4.46
N GLN A 2 9.88 -24.33 4.59
CA GLN A 2 10.48 -23.62 5.71
C GLN A 2 9.83 -22.22 5.85
N ASP A 3 9.44 -21.86 7.06
CA ASP A 3 9.02 -20.49 7.37
C ASP A 3 10.25 -19.58 7.31
N THR A 4 10.29 -18.72 6.30
CA THR A 4 11.30 -17.68 6.19
C THR A 4 10.95 -16.50 7.09
N ILE A 5 11.93 -15.66 7.44
CA ILE A 5 11.71 -14.42 8.21
C ILE A 5 10.68 -13.54 7.51
N ARG A 6 10.77 -13.39 6.18
CA ARG A 6 9.80 -12.65 5.38
C ARG A 6 8.37 -13.17 5.59
N LYS A 7 8.14 -14.49 5.46
CA LYS A 7 6.81 -15.09 5.67
C LYS A 7 6.31 -14.89 7.09
N TYR A 8 7.20 -15.01 8.07
CA TYR A 8 6.86 -14.79 9.47
C TYR A 8 6.42 -13.33 9.70
N THR A 9 7.18 -12.38 9.18
CA THR A 9 6.86 -10.93 9.26
C THR A 9 5.51 -10.62 8.64
N ILE A 10 5.24 -11.12 7.44
CA ILE A 10 3.93 -10.94 6.77
C ILE A 10 2.80 -11.54 7.61
N LYS A 11 2.94 -12.78 8.08
CA LYS A 11 1.92 -13.42 8.93
C LYS A 11 1.65 -12.63 10.21
N ARG A 12 2.67 -12.02 10.80
CA ARG A 12 2.53 -11.17 12.00
C ARG A 12 1.75 -9.91 11.69
N LEU A 13 2.13 -9.16 10.65
CA LEU A 13 1.46 -7.94 10.21
C LEU A 13 0.01 -8.17 9.78
N GLU A 14 -0.25 -9.25 9.07
CA GLU A 14 -1.60 -9.60 8.62
C GLU A 14 -2.57 -10.02 9.74
N LYS A 15 -2.08 -10.31 10.94
CA LYS A 15 -2.93 -10.58 12.12
C LYS A 15 -3.53 -9.32 12.71
N PHE A 16 -2.95 -8.16 12.43
CA PHE A 16 -3.49 -6.91 12.95
C PHE A 16 -4.82 -6.60 12.28
N LYS A 17 -5.79 -6.34 13.12
CA LYS A 17 -7.14 -6.00 12.72
C LYS A 17 -7.56 -4.71 13.41
N ALA A 18 -8.22 -3.86 12.68
CA ALA A 18 -8.95 -2.74 13.24
C ALA A 18 -10.44 -3.04 13.20
N LYS A 19 -11.21 -2.35 14.03
CA LYS A 19 -12.67 -2.42 14.02
C LYS A 19 -13.23 -1.09 13.53
N ASN A 20 -14.23 -1.17 12.66
CA ASN A 20 -15.00 0.02 12.31
C ASN A 20 -16.00 0.36 13.43
N ASP A 21 -16.70 1.48 13.29
CA ASP A 21 -17.69 1.97 14.28
C ASP A 21 -18.84 0.98 14.55
N TYR A 22 -19.02 -0.02 13.69
CA TYR A 22 -20.03 -1.09 13.84
C TYR A 22 -19.44 -2.39 14.40
N GLY A 23 -18.18 -2.39 14.84
CA GLY A 23 -17.50 -3.57 15.37
C GLY A 23 -17.04 -4.56 14.31
N THR A 24 -17.22 -4.29 13.01
CA THR A 24 -16.73 -5.18 11.95
C THR A 24 -15.21 -5.12 11.86
N GLU A 25 -14.57 -6.30 11.97
CA GLU A 25 -13.12 -6.41 11.85
C GLU A 25 -12.66 -6.35 10.40
N TYR A 26 -11.58 -5.63 10.15
CA TYR A 26 -10.86 -5.59 8.87
C TYR A 26 -9.36 -5.61 9.07
N LYS A 27 -8.59 -6.03 8.05
CA LYS A 27 -7.13 -5.94 8.11
C LYS A 27 -6.70 -4.48 8.12
N SER A 28 -5.87 -4.10 9.10
CA SER A 28 -5.30 -2.74 9.20
C SER A 28 -4.02 -2.58 8.39
N VAL A 29 -3.40 -3.69 7.99
CA VAL A 29 -2.16 -3.71 7.21
C VAL A 29 -2.36 -4.52 5.93
N LEU A 30 -2.00 -3.93 4.80
CA LEU A 30 -1.92 -4.59 3.50
C LEU A 30 -0.44 -4.83 3.18
N CYS A 31 -0.02 -6.10 3.28
CA CYS A 31 1.33 -6.49 2.89
C CYS A 31 1.39 -6.78 1.40
N VAL A 32 2.36 -6.16 0.73
CA VAL A 32 2.62 -6.28 -0.71
C VAL A 32 4.03 -6.81 -0.92
N ILE A 33 4.20 -7.82 -1.76
CA ILE A 33 5.50 -8.38 -2.14
C ILE A 33 5.77 -7.96 -3.58
N SER A 34 6.78 -7.11 -3.77
CA SER A 34 7.08 -6.46 -5.06
C SER A 34 7.38 -7.45 -6.17
N GLU A 35 8.14 -8.51 -5.87
CA GLU A 35 8.55 -9.51 -6.87
C GLU A 35 7.38 -10.23 -7.55
N TYR A 36 6.22 -10.32 -6.89
CA TYR A 36 5.03 -10.97 -7.47
C TYR A 36 4.13 -10.02 -8.26
N LEU A 37 4.43 -8.73 -8.24
CA LEU A 37 3.55 -7.70 -8.80
C LEU A 37 4.06 -7.09 -10.09
N TYR A 38 5.35 -7.26 -10.41
CA TYR A 38 5.94 -6.64 -11.59
C TYR A 38 5.21 -7.00 -12.87
N VAL A 39 4.84 -5.99 -13.63
CA VAL A 39 4.20 -6.09 -14.95
C VAL A 39 4.81 -5.04 -15.86
N GLN A 40 5.34 -5.46 -17.01
CA GLN A 40 5.95 -4.56 -18.00
C GLN A 40 5.03 -3.40 -18.44
N ASP A 41 3.71 -3.62 -18.43
CA ASP A 41 2.73 -2.58 -18.78
C ASP A 41 2.68 -1.42 -17.78
N LEU A 42 3.19 -1.61 -16.55
CA LEU A 42 3.17 -0.60 -15.49
C LEU A 42 4.49 0.16 -15.40
N SER A 43 5.60 -0.48 -15.73
CA SER A 43 6.93 0.13 -15.67
C SER A 43 7.86 -0.52 -16.67
N GLU A 44 8.86 0.24 -17.16
CA GLU A 44 9.84 -0.23 -18.15
C GLU A 44 10.79 -1.28 -17.55
N ASP A 45 11.10 -1.16 -16.26
CA ASP A 45 11.99 -2.06 -15.54
C ASP A 45 11.52 -2.30 -14.10
N ILE A 46 12.09 -3.33 -13.46
CA ILE A 46 11.71 -3.73 -12.09
C ILE A 46 12.08 -2.67 -11.06
N PHE A 47 13.17 -1.95 -11.23
CA PHE A 47 13.62 -0.94 -10.28
C PHE A 47 12.65 0.24 -10.24
N SER A 48 12.27 0.76 -11.40
CA SER A 48 11.24 1.81 -11.54
C SER A 48 9.90 1.37 -10.98
N PHE A 49 9.55 0.07 -11.14
CA PHE A 49 8.35 -0.49 -10.57
C PHE A 49 8.40 -0.55 -9.04
N GLU A 50 9.50 -1.02 -8.46
CA GLU A 50 9.67 -1.07 -7.01
C GLU A 50 9.68 0.32 -6.39
N LYS A 51 10.29 1.30 -7.06
CA LYS A 51 10.24 2.69 -6.65
C LYS A 51 8.81 3.24 -6.64
N MET A 52 8.01 2.92 -7.66
CA MET A 52 6.59 3.26 -7.70
C MET A 52 5.80 2.60 -6.53
N LEU A 53 6.07 1.33 -6.21
CA LEU A 53 5.48 0.68 -5.04
C LEU A 53 5.94 1.31 -3.74
N ALA A 54 7.22 1.65 -3.65
CA ALA A 54 7.77 2.36 -2.51
C ALA A 54 7.08 3.72 -2.30
N GLU A 55 6.76 4.44 -3.37
CA GLU A 55 6.05 5.72 -3.30
C GLU A 55 4.68 5.58 -2.61
N ILE A 56 3.90 4.60 -3.01
CA ILE A 56 2.54 4.40 -2.49
C ILE A 56 2.50 3.71 -1.13
N SER A 57 3.58 3.04 -0.73
CA SER A 57 3.68 2.32 0.55
C SER A 57 3.84 3.29 1.73
N ASP A 58 3.30 2.91 2.88
CA ASP A 58 3.49 3.63 4.13
C ASP A 58 4.81 3.24 4.79
N LYS A 59 5.20 1.97 4.68
CA LYS A 59 6.47 1.41 5.14
C LYS A 59 7.04 0.46 4.10
N ILE A 60 8.37 0.38 4.07
CA ILE A 60 9.15 -0.56 3.27
C ILE A 60 9.91 -1.44 4.25
N ILE A 61 9.67 -2.73 4.23
CA ILE A 61 10.38 -3.69 5.09
C ILE A 61 11.27 -4.55 4.22
N ILE A 62 12.57 -4.44 4.40
CA ILE A 62 13.57 -5.22 3.67
C ILE A 62 14.15 -6.28 4.59
N VAL A 63 13.97 -7.55 4.23
CA VAL A 63 14.66 -8.66 4.89
C VAL A 63 15.93 -8.94 4.12
N ALA A 64 17.06 -8.57 4.68
CA ALA A 64 18.37 -8.59 4.01
C ALA A 64 18.98 -10.00 4.01
N GLU A 65 18.47 -10.89 3.12
CA GLU A 65 18.82 -12.31 3.06
C GLU A 65 19.55 -12.70 1.75
N SER A 66 19.61 -11.81 0.76
CA SER A 66 20.13 -12.12 -0.57
C SER A 66 20.86 -10.95 -1.22
N PRO A 67 21.72 -11.20 -2.24
CA PRO A 67 22.35 -10.11 -3.00
C PRO A 67 21.35 -9.12 -3.59
N GLY A 68 20.16 -9.58 -4.05
CA GLY A 68 19.10 -8.73 -4.56
C GLY A 68 18.59 -7.76 -3.49
N THR A 69 18.25 -8.26 -2.29
CA THR A 69 17.77 -7.43 -1.19
C THR A 69 18.84 -6.45 -0.67
N PHE A 70 20.14 -6.79 -0.80
CA PHE A 70 21.22 -5.86 -0.50
C PHE A 70 21.27 -4.70 -1.51
N CYS A 71 21.05 -4.97 -2.80
CA CYS A 71 20.97 -3.94 -3.83
C CYS A 71 19.76 -3.03 -3.61
N GLU A 72 18.57 -3.60 -3.34
CA GLU A 72 17.35 -2.86 -3.00
C GLU A 72 17.55 -1.97 -1.79
N LEU A 73 18.14 -2.50 -0.70
CA LEU A 73 18.44 -1.74 0.51
C LEU A 73 19.33 -0.54 0.19
N GLY A 74 20.41 -0.75 -0.59
CA GLY A 74 21.31 0.33 -1.01
C GLY A 74 20.58 1.41 -1.80
N ALA A 75 19.76 1.02 -2.77
CA ALA A 75 19.01 1.94 -3.61
C ALA A 75 17.97 2.75 -2.80
N PHE A 76 17.19 2.10 -1.95
CA PHE A 76 16.13 2.78 -1.18
C PHE A 76 16.68 3.70 -0.09
N VAL A 77 17.83 3.36 0.50
CA VAL A 77 18.46 4.21 1.51
C VAL A 77 19.06 5.48 0.90
N MET A 78 19.46 5.45 -0.36
CA MET A 78 19.96 6.64 -1.06
C MET A 78 18.87 7.62 -1.46
N ASP A 79 17.62 7.15 -1.62
CA ASP A 79 16.45 8.01 -1.83
C ASP A 79 15.88 8.46 -0.48
N GLU A 80 15.79 9.76 -0.24
CA GLU A 80 15.36 10.31 1.05
C GLU A 80 13.92 9.91 1.40
N GLN A 81 13.01 9.90 0.43
CA GLN A 81 11.61 9.54 0.66
C GLN A 81 11.47 8.07 1.01
N CYS A 82 12.20 7.19 0.31
CA CYS A 82 12.24 5.77 0.61
C CYS A 82 12.93 5.50 1.94
N ARG A 83 14.09 6.13 2.20
CA ARG A 83 14.85 5.99 3.45
C ARG A 83 13.98 6.31 4.67
N ASN A 84 13.13 7.34 4.60
CA ASN A 84 12.29 7.76 5.71
C ASN A 84 11.23 6.73 6.13
N LYS A 85 10.93 5.76 5.30
CA LYS A 85 9.96 4.71 5.58
C LYS A 85 10.53 3.29 5.50
N THR A 86 11.84 3.16 5.24
CA THR A 86 12.52 1.88 5.17
C THR A 86 12.90 1.37 6.56
N ILE A 87 12.62 0.10 6.77
CA ILE A 87 13.00 -0.71 7.92
C ILE A 87 13.76 -1.91 7.38
N VAL A 88 14.91 -2.22 7.97
CA VAL A 88 15.70 -3.40 7.61
C VAL A 88 15.69 -4.44 8.73
N ILE A 89 15.46 -5.69 8.36
CA ILE A 89 15.65 -6.87 9.20
C ILE A 89 16.89 -7.57 8.67
N ASN A 90 17.99 -7.52 9.41
CA ASN A 90 19.29 -8.00 9.00
C ASN A 90 19.85 -9.04 9.98
N GLU A 91 20.57 -10.02 9.46
CA GLU A 91 21.19 -11.06 10.30
C GLU A 91 22.41 -10.50 11.03
N ASP A 92 22.49 -10.71 12.36
CA ASP A 92 23.64 -10.33 13.18
C ASP A 92 24.74 -11.38 13.06
N LYS A 93 25.47 -11.34 11.94
CA LYS A 93 26.64 -12.19 11.72
C LYS A 93 27.93 -11.40 11.87
N GLU A 94 28.91 -12.00 12.54
CA GLU A 94 30.23 -11.40 12.74
C GLU A 94 30.91 -11.02 11.43
N GLU A 95 30.74 -11.85 10.37
CA GLU A 95 31.27 -11.60 9.04
C GLU A 95 30.67 -10.36 8.35
N TYR A 96 29.45 -9.94 8.73
CA TYR A 96 28.79 -8.78 8.16
C TYR A 96 29.09 -7.48 8.90
N LYS A 97 29.60 -7.53 10.15
CA LYS A 97 29.86 -6.31 10.97
C LYS A 97 30.75 -5.29 10.29
N ASN A 98 31.71 -5.77 9.49
CA ASN A 98 32.64 -4.93 8.75
C ASN A 98 32.30 -4.77 7.26
N SER A 99 31.16 -5.28 6.82
CA SER A 99 30.72 -5.20 5.42
C SER A 99 30.26 -3.83 5.03
N PHE A 100 30.23 -3.56 3.72
CA PHE A 100 29.65 -2.34 3.16
C PHE A 100 28.17 -2.17 3.53
N ILE A 101 27.41 -3.26 3.55
CA ILE A 101 25.97 -3.23 3.88
C ILE A 101 25.76 -2.68 5.29
N THR A 102 26.51 -3.19 6.27
CA THR A 102 26.37 -2.78 7.67
C THR A 102 26.89 -1.36 7.91
N LYS A 103 28.07 -1.02 7.37
CA LYS A 103 28.68 0.31 7.55
C LYS A 103 28.09 1.39 6.65
N GLY A 104 27.40 1.03 5.59
CA GLY A 104 26.73 1.94 4.67
C GLY A 104 25.21 1.98 4.94
N PRO A 105 24.39 1.26 4.17
CA PRO A 105 22.93 1.39 4.20
C PRO A 105 22.31 1.16 5.59
N VAL A 106 22.71 0.11 6.31
CA VAL A 106 22.19 -0.19 7.65
C VAL A 106 22.53 0.94 8.62
N LYS A 107 23.79 1.41 8.61
CA LYS A 107 24.21 2.53 9.47
C LYS A 107 23.50 3.85 9.14
N MET A 108 23.18 4.11 7.88
CA MET A 108 22.39 5.29 7.49
C MET A 108 20.95 5.22 8.05
N LEU A 109 20.33 4.05 8.07
CA LEU A 109 19.01 3.87 8.68
C LEU A 109 19.09 4.02 10.20
N GLU A 110 20.05 3.38 10.85
CA GLU A 110 20.26 3.46 12.30
C GLU A 110 20.49 4.89 12.77
N ASN A 111 21.33 5.67 12.08
CA ASN A 111 21.60 7.08 12.41
C ASN A 111 20.35 7.96 12.29
N ARG A 112 19.40 7.58 11.43
CA ARG A 112 18.12 8.29 11.31
C ARG A 112 17.15 7.91 12.42
N ASP A 113 16.98 6.63 12.65
CA ASP A 113 16.07 6.04 13.63
C ASP A 113 16.55 4.63 13.96
N GLU A 114 17.05 4.44 15.18
CA GLU A 114 17.55 3.14 15.65
C GLU A 114 16.50 2.03 15.51
N GLN A 115 15.22 2.36 15.64
CA GLN A 115 14.12 1.41 15.46
C GLN A 115 13.88 0.99 14.00
N SER A 116 14.60 1.59 13.04
CA SER A 116 14.55 1.18 11.64
C SER A 116 15.46 -0.01 11.33
N VAL A 117 16.24 -0.48 12.28
CA VAL A 117 17.16 -1.60 12.11
C VAL A 117 16.85 -2.68 13.14
N ILE A 118 16.54 -3.86 12.66
CA ILE A 118 16.37 -5.07 13.48
C ILE A 118 17.50 -6.03 13.15
N LEU A 119 18.34 -6.29 14.13
CA LEU A 119 19.34 -7.36 14.05
C LEU A 119 18.77 -8.64 14.65
N HIS A 120 18.98 -9.77 13.98
CA HIS A 120 18.44 -11.05 14.42
C HIS A 120 19.47 -12.19 14.30
N ASN A 121 19.34 -13.20 15.17
CA ASN A 121 20.11 -14.43 15.16
C ASN A 121 19.26 -15.63 14.69
N GLY A 122 18.40 -15.39 13.70
CA GLY A 122 17.51 -16.39 13.13
C GLY A 122 16.04 -16.25 13.54
N LEU A 123 15.19 -17.10 12.95
CA LEU A 123 13.74 -17.03 13.10
C LEU A 123 13.27 -17.27 14.54
N GLU A 124 13.90 -18.20 15.27
CA GLU A 124 13.53 -18.49 16.66
C GLU A 124 13.77 -17.28 17.57
N TRP A 125 14.88 -16.58 17.37
CA TRP A 125 15.16 -15.35 18.10
C TRP A 125 14.04 -14.29 17.85
N LEU A 126 13.63 -14.10 16.59
CA LEU A 126 12.56 -13.15 16.25
C LEU A 126 11.22 -13.48 16.92
N LYS A 127 10.90 -14.76 17.10
CA LYS A 127 9.66 -15.19 17.73
C LYS A 127 9.53 -14.76 19.20
N PHE A 128 10.66 -14.55 19.87
CA PHE A 128 10.72 -14.18 21.30
C PHE A 128 11.27 -12.77 21.53
N SER A 129 11.55 -12.01 20.47
CA SER A 129 12.12 -10.68 20.58
C SER A 129 11.04 -9.61 20.83
N SER A 130 11.12 -8.94 21.99
CA SER A 130 10.27 -7.79 22.29
C SER A 130 10.53 -6.61 21.35
N VAL A 131 11.78 -6.39 20.97
CA VAL A 131 12.15 -5.32 20.00
C VAL A 131 11.47 -5.54 18.65
N TYR A 132 11.42 -6.78 18.18
CA TYR A 132 10.71 -7.13 16.96
C TYR A 132 9.19 -6.94 17.11
N ASP A 133 8.62 -7.35 18.25
CA ASP A 133 7.19 -7.16 18.52
C ASP A 133 6.82 -5.68 18.59
N ASP A 134 7.64 -4.84 19.22
CA ASP A 134 7.44 -3.39 19.29
C ASP A 134 7.48 -2.76 17.89
N LEU A 135 8.40 -3.18 17.04
CA LEU A 135 8.44 -2.74 15.64
C LEU A 135 7.15 -3.11 14.89
N ILE A 136 6.73 -4.38 14.97
CA ILE A 136 5.52 -4.86 14.30
C ILE A 136 4.29 -4.10 14.79
N ASN A 137 4.18 -3.84 16.09
CA ASN A 137 3.12 -3.03 16.67
C ASN A 137 3.16 -1.58 16.16
N LYS A 138 4.35 -0.97 16.11
CA LYS A 138 4.55 0.39 15.59
C LYS A 138 4.09 0.48 14.13
N VAL A 139 4.56 -0.42 13.27
CA VAL A 139 4.18 -0.47 11.84
C VAL A 139 2.67 -0.62 11.68
N ALA A 140 2.05 -1.52 12.46
CA ALA A 140 0.62 -1.81 12.34
C ALA A 140 -0.30 -0.67 12.83
N ASN A 141 0.17 0.13 13.78
CA ASN A 141 -0.62 1.19 14.42
C ASN A 141 -0.26 2.60 13.91
N GLU A 142 0.77 2.74 13.09
CA GLU A 142 1.17 4.03 12.56
C GLU A 142 0.15 4.50 11.52
N THR A 143 -0.59 5.54 11.87
CA THR A 143 -1.55 6.17 10.96
C THR A 143 -0.86 7.31 10.24
N LEU A 144 -0.63 7.15 8.95
CA LEU A 144 -0.07 8.22 8.13
C LEU A 144 -1.18 9.20 7.72
N LYS A 145 -0.97 10.47 8.03
CA LYS A 145 -1.80 11.55 7.53
C LYS A 145 -1.44 11.80 6.06
N ILE A 146 -2.39 11.53 5.17
CA ILE A 146 -2.24 11.88 3.76
C ILE A 146 -2.67 13.32 3.60
N HIS A 147 -1.73 14.20 3.27
CA HIS A 147 -2.04 15.57 2.88
C HIS A 147 -2.47 15.57 1.41
N ILE A 148 -3.74 15.85 1.16
CA ILE A 148 -4.25 16.10 -0.18
C ILE A 148 -3.98 17.56 -0.47
N ASN A 149 -3.06 17.84 -1.38
CA ASN A 149 -2.87 19.19 -1.88
C ASN A 149 -3.92 19.46 -2.97
N ASN A 150 -5.01 20.09 -2.60
CA ASN A 150 -6.12 20.38 -3.51
C ASN A 150 -5.81 21.49 -4.51
N ASP A 151 -4.74 22.26 -4.31
CA ASP A 151 -4.42 23.45 -5.13
C ASP A 151 -3.45 23.15 -6.29
N SER A 152 -2.90 21.96 -6.38
CA SER A 152 -2.01 21.59 -7.48
C SER A 152 -2.78 20.89 -8.60
N LYS A 153 -2.50 21.26 -9.86
CA LYS A 153 -2.97 20.52 -11.05
C LYS A 153 -2.32 19.13 -11.17
N GLN A 154 -1.54 18.74 -10.17
CA GLN A 154 -0.79 17.48 -10.14
C GLN A 154 -1.40 16.55 -9.08
N ILE A 155 -1.73 15.34 -9.49
CA ILE A 155 -2.28 14.33 -8.61
C ILE A 155 -1.20 13.28 -8.37
N HIS A 156 -0.79 13.14 -7.11
CA HIS A 156 0.14 12.08 -6.71
C HIS A 156 -0.52 10.70 -6.77
N LEU A 157 0.23 9.70 -7.22
CA LEU A 157 -0.26 8.34 -7.41
C LEU A 157 -0.94 7.77 -6.16
N LYS A 158 -0.36 7.97 -4.98
CA LYS A 158 -0.92 7.50 -3.71
C LYS A 158 -2.31 8.11 -3.44
N SER A 159 -2.45 9.42 -3.62
CA SER A 159 -3.72 10.12 -3.44
C SER A 159 -4.78 9.61 -4.42
N LEU A 160 -4.39 9.42 -5.69
CA LEU A 160 -5.29 8.89 -6.71
C LEU A 160 -5.79 7.48 -6.36
N ILE A 161 -4.90 6.59 -5.88
CA ILE A 161 -5.29 5.24 -5.46
C ILE A 161 -6.36 5.29 -4.37
N TYR A 162 -6.19 6.15 -3.37
CA TYR A 162 -7.16 6.29 -2.29
C TYR A 162 -8.48 6.91 -2.76
N GLU A 163 -8.43 7.92 -3.61
CA GLU A 163 -9.63 8.53 -4.17
C GLU A 163 -10.44 7.54 -5.01
N LEU A 164 -9.75 6.76 -5.86
CA LEU A 164 -10.40 5.72 -6.66
C LEU A 164 -10.96 4.59 -5.77
N ALA A 165 -10.22 4.18 -4.74
CA ALA A 165 -10.69 3.19 -3.79
C ALA A 165 -11.96 3.64 -3.07
N ASN A 166 -12.03 4.91 -2.68
CA ASN A 166 -13.20 5.51 -2.06
C ASN A 166 -14.42 5.54 -2.99
N ILE A 167 -14.19 5.94 -4.25
CA ILE A 167 -15.26 5.93 -5.26
C ILE A 167 -15.81 4.52 -5.44
N ILE A 168 -14.92 3.54 -5.57
CA ILE A 168 -15.32 2.14 -5.72
C ILE A 168 -16.06 1.66 -4.46
N GLU A 169 -15.56 1.96 -3.26
CA GLU A 169 -16.19 1.53 -2.02
C GLU A 169 -17.61 2.07 -1.86
N ILE A 170 -17.86 3.31 -2.28
CA ILE A 170 -19.21 3.91 -2.21
C ILE A 170 -20.13 3.32 -3.27
N PHE A 171 -19.68 3.26 -4.52
CA PHE A 171 -20.52 3.02 -5.68
C PHE A 171 -20.34 1.64 -6.33
N GLN A 172 -19.60 0.73 -5.69
CA GLN A 172 -19.44 -0.63 -6.21
C GLN A 172 -20.76 -1.39 -6.35
N PRO A 173 -20.87 -2.31 -7.33
CA PRO A 173 -19.85 -2.64 -8.34
C PRO A 173 -19.85 -1.64 -9.50
N LEU A 174 -18.67 -1.23 -9.97
CA LEU A 174 -18.51 -0.25 -11.04
C LEU A 174 -17.72 -0.82 -12.22
N GLU A 175 -18.13 -0.49 -13.44
CA GLU A 175 -17.30 -0.71 -14.63
C GLU A 175 -16.24 0.39 -14.77
N PHE A 176 -15.19 0.10 -15.56
CA PHE A 176 -14.09 1.04 -15.76
C PHE A 176 -14.57 2.44 -16.18
N PHE A 177 -15.44 2.51 -17.19
CA PHE A 177 -15.91 3.80 -17.71
C PHE A 177 -16.76 4.60 -16.70
N GLU A 178 -17.45 3.91 -15.77
CA GLU A 178 -18.20 4.56 -14.70
C GLU A 178 -17.26 5.18 -13.66
N ILE A 179 -16.18 4.47 -13.29
CA ILE A 179 -15.13 4.98 -12.40
C ILE A 179 -14.48 6.22 -13.02
N GLU A 180 -14.08 6.14 -14.28
CA GLU A 180 -13.46 7.25 -15.00
C GLU A 180 -14.39 8.46 -15.08
N LYS A 181 -15.65 8.26 -15.43
CA LYS A 181 -16.67 9.32 -15.51
C LYS A 181 -16.92 9.98 -14.15
N LEU A 182 -17.05 9.19 -13.09
CA LEU A 182 -17.21 9.70 -11.72
C LEU A 182 -16.00 10.51 -11.30
N TYR A 183 -14.80 9.99 -11.52
CA TYR A 183 -13.57 10.68 -11.15
C TYR A 183 -13.39 12.00 -11.91
N LYS A 184 -13.61 12.00 -13.23
CA LYS A 184 -13.59 13.22 -14.06
C LYS A 184 -14.58 14.26 -13.56
N LYS A 185 -15.78 13.84 -13.18
CA LYS A 185 -16.81 14.74 -12.65
C LYS A 185 -16.43 15.34 -11.31
N ILE A 186 -15.73 14.61 -10.45
CA ILE A 186 -15.33 15.08 -9.12
C ILE A 186 -14.12 16.02 -9.19
N LYS A 187 -13.17 15.74 -10.09
CA LYS A 187 -11.84 16.36 -10.09
C LYS A 187 -11.56 17.27 -11.28
N ASP A 188 -12.49 17.42 -12.24
CA ASP A 188 -12.18 18.08 -13.51
C ASP A 188 -10.87 17.51 -14.15
N PHE A 189 -10.84 16.21 -14.26
CA PHE A 189 -9.64 15.38 -14.55
C PHE A 189 -8.89 15.80 -15.83
N ASP A 190 -9.61 16.40 -16.80
CA ASP A 190 -9.00 16.82 -18.08
C ASP A 190 -7.93 17.93 -17.87
N ASN A 191 -7.98 18.62 -16.72
CA ASN A 191 -7.04 19.65 -16.33
C ASN A 191 -5.95 19.19 -15.34
N TYR A 192 -5.94 17.91 -14.94
CA TYR A 192 -4.97 17.37 -13.98
C TYR A 192 -3.98 16.42 -14.63
N GLU A 193 -2.74 16.47 -14.16
CA GLU A 193 -1.69 15.52 -14.50
C GLU A 193 -1.47 14.54 -13.35
N ILE A 194 -1.51 13.23 -13.66
CA ILE A 194 -1.16 12.19 -12.70
C ILE A 194 0.35 12.01 -12.76
N LEU A 195 1.02 12.27 -11.66
CA LEU A 195 2.47 12.13 -11.53
C LEU A 195 2.82 11.03 -10.52
N ASN A 196 3.89 10.30 -10.80
CA ASN A 196 4.64 9.59 -9.77
C ASN A 196 5.64 10.57 -9.12
N THR A 197 6.38 10.13 -8.07
CA THR A 197 7.38 10.95 -7.37
C THR A 197 8.51 11.47 -8.26
N GLU A 198 8.76 10.81 -9.39
CA GLU A 198 9.78 11.21 -10.35
C GLU A 198 9.29 12.24 -11.37
N GLY A 199 8.03 12.69 -11.26
CA GLY A 199 7.43 13.61 -12.21
C GLY A 199 7.05 12.96 -13.56
N HIS A 200 7.12 11.64 -13.66
CA HIS A 200 6.71 10.92 -14.85
C HIS A 200 5.18 10.80 -14.90
N LYS A 201 4.60 11.12 -16.05
CA LYS A 201 3.15 11.11 -16.23
C LYS A 201 2.60 9.68 -16.29
N ILE A 202 1.75 9.31 -15.36
CA ILE A 202 0.90 8.13 -15.47
C ILE A 202 -0.30 8.51 -16.31
N ARG A 203 -0.36 8.05 -17.54
CA ARG A 203 -1.31 8.53 -18.56
C ARG A 203 -2.72 7.95 -18.43
N SER A 204 -3.02 7.07 -17.45
CA SER A 204 -4.29 6.33 -17.51
C SER A 204 -4.73 5.83 -16.14
N ILE A 205 -5.95 6.20 -15.73
CA ILE A 205 -6.66 5.60 -14.60
C ILE A 205 -6.71 4.06 -14.72
N LYS A 206 -6.79 3.54 -15.96
CA LYS A 206 -6.78 2.09 -16.20
C LYS A 206 -5.52 1.42 -15.66
N LYS A 207 -4.33 2.02 -15.85
CA LYS A 207 -3.08 1.50 -15.30
C LYS A 207 -3.10 1.50 -13.77
N VAL A 208 -3.63 2.56 -13.17
CA VAL A 208 -3.77 2.65 -11.71
C VAL A 208 -4.73 1.59 -11.18
N LEU A 209 -5.85 1.33 -11.83
CA LEU A 209 -6.77 0.26 -11.44
C LEU A 209 -6.13 -1.13 -11.56
N VAL A 210 -5.30 -1.36 -12.59
CA VAL A 210 -4.52 -2.60 -12.71
C VAL A 210 -3.54 -2.73 -11.53
N LEU A 211 -2.86 -1.66 -11.14
CA LEU A 211 -2.01 -1.65 -9.96
C LEU A 211 -2.82 -1.96 -8.69
N MET A 212 -3.96 -1.30 -8.50
CA MET A 212 -4.85 -1.52 -7.35
C MET A 212 -5.35 -2.98 -7.26
N GLU A 213 -5.64 -3.60 -8.39
CA GLU A 213 -6.00 -5.02 -8.46
C GLU A 213 -4.81 -5.92 -8.07
N ARG A 214 -3.62 -5.62 -8.58
CA ARG A 214 -2.39 -6.38 -8.29
C ARG A 214 -2.00 -6.32 -6.82
N ILE A 215 -2.05 -5.15 -6.21
CA ILE A 215 -1.78 -5.01 -4.76
C ILE A 215 -2.92 -5.57 -3.88
N GLY A 216 -4.02 -6.04 -4.49
CA GLY A 216 -5.13 -6.65 -3.78
C GLY A 216 -6.09 -5.67 -3.10
N LEU A 217 -6.03 -4.38 -3.45
CA LEU A 217 -6.92 -3.35 -2.90
C LEU A 217 -8.32 -3.44 -3.51
N VAL A 218 -8.40 -3.72 -4.79
CA VAL A 218 -9.65 -3.98 -5.51
C VAL A 218 -9.65 -5.36 -6.13
N LYS A 219 -10.82 -5.86 -6.48
CA LYS A 219 -11.02 -7.06 -7.28
C LYS A 219 -11.81 -6.72 -8.52
N LYS A 220 -11.57 -7.44 -9.60
CA LYS A 220 -12.38 -7.38 -10.80
C LYS A 220 -13.16 -8.68 -10.96
N ASP A 221 -14.48 -8.59 -11.00
CA ASP A 221 -15.38 -9.72 -11.23
C ASP A 221 -16.39 -9.37 -12.33
N LYS A 222 -16.53 -10.24 -13.33
CA LYS A 222 -17.43 -10.05 -14.48
C LYS A 222 -17.34 -8.66 -15.14
N GLY A 223 -16.15 -8.04 -15.13
CA GLY A 223 -15.92 -6.70 -15.69
C GLY A 223 -16.10 -5.54 -14.70
N TYR A 224 -16.63 -5.81 -13.51
CA TYR A 224 -16.86 -4.81 -12.46
C TYR A 224 -15.72 -4.79 -11.44
N TYR A 225 -15.40 -3.59 -10.96
CA TYR A 225 -14.48 -3.38 -9.86
C TYR A 225 -15.22 -3.29 -8.53
N ILE A 226 -14.72 -4.00 -7.55
CA ILE A 226 -15.21 -4.00 -6.16
C ILE A 226 -14.03 -3.87 -5.21
N ILE A 227 -14.24 -3.27 -4.04
CA ILE A 227 -13.24 -3.24 -2.97
C ILE A 227 -13.04 -4.64 -2.41
N ASN A 228 -11.80 -4.97 -2.08
CA ASN A 228 -11.50 -6.18 -1.35
C ASN A 228 -12.10 -6.09 0.06
N LYS A 229 -13.11 -6.90 0.36
CA LYS A 229 -13.86 -6.88 1.65
C LYS A 229 -12.98 -7.04 2.90
N LYS A 230 -11.74 -7.51 2.73
CA LYS A 230 -10.77 -7.65 3.83
C LYS A 230 -10.04 -6.33 4.17
N ILE A 231 -10.24 -5.29 3.36
CA ILE A 231 -9.56 -4.01 3.49
C ILE A 231 -10.64 -2.93 3.54
N SER A 232 -10.59 -2.03 4.52
CA SER A 232 -11.44 -0.85 4.53
C SER A 232 -10.60 0.39 4.19
N CYS A 233 -10.98 1.09 3.14
CA CYS A 233 -10.34 2.33 2.74
C CYS A 233 -10.96 3.57 3.41
N TYR A 234 -12.06 3.41 4.12
CA TYR A 234 -12.85 4.50 4.69
C TYR A 234 -12.05 5.46 5.59
N ASN A 235 -11.15 4.93 6.41
CA ASN A 235 -10.45 5.75 7.41
C ASN A 235 -9.35 6.64 6.81
N ILE A 236 -9.17 6.63 5.49
CA ILE A 236 -7.95 7.17 4.90
C ILE A 236 -8.15 8.56 4.30
N MET A 237 -9.35 8.90 3.78
CA MET A 237 -9.45 10.11 2.94
C MET A 237 -10.80 10.84 2.93
N PHE A 238 -11.79 10.49 3.76
CA PHE A 238 -13.07 11.20 3.68
C PHE A 238 -13.14 12.43 4.59
N THR A 239 -13.56 13.54 3.98
CA THR A 239 -14.02 14.73 4.68
C THR A 239 -15.46 14.62 5.17
N ILE A 240 -16.18 13.55 4.76
CA ILE A 240 -17.56 13.28 5.14
C ILE A 240 -17.60 12.31 6.33
N SER A 241 -18.63 12.44 7.16
CA SER A 241 -18.84 11.53 8.28
C SER A 241 -19.18 10.10 7.81
N ARG A 242 -18.94 9.10 8.66
CA ARG A 242 -19.33 7.70 8.38
C ARG A 242 -20.81 7.56 8.10
N LYS A 243 -21.64 8.36 8.76
CA LYS A 243 -23.09 8.38 8.54
C LYS A 243 -23.41 8.82 7.12
N GLU A 244 -22.87 9.96 6.69
CA GLU A 244 -23.08 10.47 5.32
C GLU A 244 -22.58 9.47 4.26
N PHE A 245 -21.41 8.85 4.48
CA PHE A 245 -20.92 7.80 3.61
C PHE A 245 -21.92 6.65 3.47
N ASN A 246 -22.45 6.14 4.58
CA ASN A 246 -23.40 5.04 4.58
C ASN A 246 -24.74 5.46 3.94
N ASP A 247 -25.21 6.66 4.19
CA ASP A 247 -26.44 7.18 3.60
C ASP A 247 -26.35 7.26 2.08
N VAL A 248 -25.22 7.73 1.55
CA VAL A 248 -24.97 7.76 0.09
C VAL A 248 -24.92 6.34 -0.46
N ARG A 249 -24.18 5.45 0.19
CA ARG A 249 -24.03 4.06 -0.24
C ARG A 249 -25.37 3.32 -0.25
N ILE A 250 -26.18 3.44 0.80
CA ILE A 250 -27.50 2.81 0.90
C ILE A 250 -28.42 3.31 -0.20
N LYS A 251 -28.46 4.63 -0.43
CA LYS A 251 -29.26 5.21 -1.53
C LYS A 251 -28.82 4.67 -2.90
N TYR A 252 -27.52 4.52 -3.11
CA TYR A 252 -26.99 3.97 -4.36
C TYR A 252 -27.36 2.50 -4.53
N ILE A 253 -27.18 1.67 -3.49
CA ILE A 253 -27.51 0.25 -3.50
C ILE A 253 -29.01 0.04 -3.78
N ASN A 254 -29.89 0.76 -3.09
CA ASN A 254 -31.34 0.66 -3.29
C ASN A 254 -31.74 1.06 -4.73
N ARG A 255 -31.07 2.05 -5.30
CA ARG A 255 -31.31 2.44 -6.69
C ARG A 255 -30.79 1.40 -7.67
N MET A 256 -29.63 0.84 -7.40
CA MET A 256 -29.03 -0.23 -8.20
C MET A 256 -29.89 -1.50 -8.18
N ASP A 257 -30.36 -1.93 -7.02
CA ASP A 257 -31.26 -3.07 -6.87
C ASP A 257 -32.52 -2.91 -7.70
N LYS A 258 -33.08 -1.71 -7.68
CA LYS A 258 -34.32 -1.40 -8.44
C LYS A 258 -34.11 -1.40 -9.96
N TYR A 259 -32.99 -0.86 -10.46
CA TYR A 259 -32.79 -0.62 -11.89
C TYR A 259 -31.78 -1.54 -12.57
N GLN A 260 -30.90 -2.19 -11.79
CA GLN A 260 -29.85 -3.05 -12.28
C GLN A 260 -29.62 -4.23 -11.32
N PRO A 261 -30.64 -5.05 -11.03
CA PRO A 261 -30.58 -6.09 -9.98
C PRO A 261 -29.46 -7.11 -10.24
N GLN A 262 -29.10 -7.38 -11.50
CA GLN A 262 -28.00 -8.29 -11.86
C GLN A 262 -26.65 -7.87 -11.27
N ARG A 263 -26.46 -6.61 -10.93
CA ARG A 263 -25.22 -6.15 -10.26
C ARG A 263 -25.17 -6.51 -8.79
N MET A 264 -26.30 -6.79 -8.17
CA MET A 264 -26.34 -7.20 -6.76
C MET A 264 -25.68 -8.55 -6.52
N GLU A 265 -25.64 -9.41 -7.54
CA GLU A 265 -24.96 -10.72 -7.46
C GLU A 265 -23.43 -10.62 -7.34
N ILE A 266 -22.85 -9.44 -7.60
CA ILE A 266 -21.39 -9.18 -7.57
C ILE A 266 -20.94 -8.69 -6.20
N LEU A 267 -21.84 -8.08 -5.40
CA LEU A 267 -21.57 -7.58 -4.05
C LEU A 267 -21.53 -8.70 -3.00
#